data_a5f81e6399429bde7e7632ddcaf66e8a
#
_entry.id   a5f81e6399429bde7e7632ddcaf66e8a
#
_cell.length_a   1.000
_cell.length_b   1.000
_cell.length_c   1.000
_cell.angle_alpha   90.00
_cell.angle_beta   90.00
_cell.angle_gamma   90.00
#
_symmetry.space_group_name_H-M   'P 1'
#
loop_
_entity.id
_entity.type
_entity.pdbx_description
1 polymer ?
#
loop_
_entity_poly.entity_id
_entity_poly.type
_entity_poly.pdbx_seq_one_letter_code
_entity_poly.pdbx_strand_id
1 'polypeptide(L)'
;MRVSDAMSPVTAILGPEHTLRQAAERMIANRTGAAVVVDPSLPGPAVITERDLLRAVGAGADPEQERVADHLTAELVTAWPDWPIERAARLMLKHNIRHVLAFDGTGLVGILSMRDILRAGALVPADEAPPAKKAAVPSGETASV
;
A
#
# COMPACT_ATOMS: atom_id res chain seq x y z
N MET A 1 6.92 18.77 6.51
CA MET A 1 6.15 17.55 6.80
C MET A 1 7.04 16.33 6.64
N ARG A 2 7.01 15.45 7.59
CA ARG A 2 7.80 14.21 7.59
C ARG A 2 6.93 13.02 7.16
N VAL A 3 7.58 11.92 6.82
CA VAL A 3 6.90 10.66 6.54
C VAL A 3 6.01 10.24 7.72
N SER A 4 6.50 10.37 8.96
CA SER A 4 5.74 10.06 10.18
C SER A 4 4.45 10.86 10.35
N ASP A 5 4.36 12.05 9.77
CA ASP A 5 3.17 12.90 9.90
C ASP A 5 2.02 12.42 9.01
N ALA A 6 2.32 11.66 7.96
CA ALA A 6 1.35 11.22 6.96
C ALA A 6 1.19 9.70 6.86
N MET A 7 2.17 8.91 7.32
CA MET A 7 2.08 7.45 7.28
C MET A 7 0.93 6.92 8.14
N SER A 8 0.43 5.77 7.75
CA SER A 8 -0.62 5.04 8.47
C SER A 8 -0.05 3.81 9.16
N PRO A 9 -0.67 3.33 10.25
CA PRO A 9 -0.35 2.02 10.79
C PRO A 9 -0.58 0.92 9.75
N VAL A 10 0.19 -0.16 9.83
CA VAL A 10 -0.06 -1.35 9.02
C VAL A 10 -1.29 -2.06 9.57
N THR A 11 -2.34 -2.14 8.78
CA THR A 11 -3.61 -2.78 9.17
C THR A 11 -3.89 -4.07 8.42
N ALA A 12 -3.44 -4.17 7.16
CA ALA A 12 -3.57 -5.37 6.35
C ALA A 12 -2.30 -6.22 6.48
N ILE A 13 -2.38 -7.30 7.24
CA ILE A 13 -1.29 -8.25 7.47
C ILE A 13 -1.71 -9.63 7.02
N LEU A 14 -0.84 -10.31 6.29
CA LEU A 14 -1.06 -11.65 5.73
C LEU A 14 0.08 -12.58 6.10
N GLY A 15 -0.21 -13.89 6.14
CA GLY A 15 0.79 -14.95 6.08
C GLY A 15 1.06 -15.38 4.63
N PRO A 16 2.14 -16.13 4.39
CA PRO A 16 2.53 -16.56 3.04
C PRO A 16 1.54 -17.53 2.40
N GLU A 17 0.78 -18.25 3.20
CA GLU A 17 -0.18 -19.27 2.78
C GLU A 17 -1.54 -18.73 2.33
N HIS A 18 -1.84 -17.47 2.63
CA HIS A 18 -3.08 -16.85 2.18
C HIS A 18 -3.14 -16.82 0.65
N THR A 19 -4.35 -17.01 0.12
CA THR A 19 -4.59 -16.93 -1.33
C THR A 19 -4.62 -15.48 -1.80
N LEU A 20 -4.46 -15.28 -3.10
CA LEU A 20 -4.58 -13.95 -3.71
C LEU A 20 -5.96 -13.33 -3.45
N ARG A 21 -7.02 -14.16 -3.46
CA ARG A 21 -8.37 -13.71 -3.11
C ARG A 21 -8.45 -13.20 -1.67
N GLN A 22 -7.91 -13.94 -0.72
CA GLN A 22 -7.88 -13.51 0.69
C GLN A 22 -7.08 -12.22 0.87
N ALA A 23 -6.00 -12.04 0.12
CA ALA A 23 -5.26 -10.78 0.10
C ALA A 23 -6.13 -9.62 -0.41
N ALA A 24 -6.83 -9.81 -1.51
CA ALA A 24 -7.74 -8.81 -2.06
C ALA A 24 -8.87 -8.45 -1.08
N GLU A 25 -9.49 -9.44 -0.48
CA GLU A 25 -10.53 -9.23 0.54
C GLU A 25 -10.02 -8.40 1.72
N ARG A 26 -8.82 -8.70 2.20
CA ARG A 26 -8.21 -7.98 3.31
C ARG A 26 -7.85 -6.55 2.97
N MET A 27 -7.33 -6.31 1.77
CA MET A 27 -7.04 -4.97 1.27
C MET A 27 -8.32 -4.14 1.15
N ILE A 28 -9.39 -4.71 0.60
CA ILE A 28 -10.68 -4.03 0.48
C ILE A 28 -11.25 -3.69 1.86
N ALA A 29 -11.26 -4.63 2.78
CA ALA A 29 -11.76 -4.44 4.14
C ALA A 29 -11.01 -3.33 4.89
N ASN A 30 -9.71 -3.20 4.67
CA ASN A 30 -8.85 -2.18 5.29
C ASN A 30 -8.68 -0.92 4.43
N ARG A 31 -9.36 -0.81 3.29
CA ARG A 31 -9.29 0.33 2.37
C ARG A 31 -7.85 0.71 1.99
N THR A 32 -7.03 -0.28 1.74
CA THR A 32 -5.63 -0.11 1.36
C THR A 32 -5.30 -0.89 0.10
N GLY A 33 -4.37 -0.37 -0.70
CA GLY A 33 -3.87 -1.02 -1.90
C GLY A 33 -2.61 -1.86 -1.68
N ALA A 34 -2.22 -2.08 -0.43
CA ALA A 34 -1.06 -2.91 -0.08
C ALA A 34 -1.30 -3.65 1.23
N ALA A 35 -0.73 -4.83 1.35
CA ALA A 35 -0.70 -5.62 2.57
C ALA A 35 0.74 -6.05 2.89
N VAL A 36 1.06 -6.07 4.17
CA VAL A 36 2.33 -6.60 4.67
C VAL A 36 2.20 -8.11 4.81
N VAL A 37 3.19 -8.81 4.32
CA VAL A 37 3.28 -10.27 4.42
C VAL A 37 4.39 -10.63 5.40
N VAL A 38 4.02 -11.33 6.46
CA VAL A 38 4.95 -11.83 7.46
C VAL A 38 5.18 -13.31 7.19
N ASP A 39 6.39 -13.64 6.76
CA ASP A 39 6.80 -15.00 6.43
C ASP A 39 8.08 -15.33 7.21
N PRO A 40 8.04 -16.35 8.11
CA PRO A 40 9.22 -16.74 8.89
C PRO A 40 10.42 -17.20 8.06
N SER A 41 10.19 -17.60 6.81
CA SER A 41 11.25 -18.02 5.89
C SER A 41 12.01 -16.85 5.25
N LEU A 42 11.48 -15.62 5.37
CA LEU A 42 12.08 -14.41 4.83
C LEU A 42 12.85 -13.63 5.91
N PRO A 43 13.89 -12.88 5.53
CA PRO A 43 14.68 -12.10 6.49
C PRO A 43 13.94 -10.92 7.11
N GLY A 44 12.79 -10.53 6.55
CA GLY A 44 11.98 -9.41 7.03
C GLY A 44 10.61 -9.36 6.37
N PRO A 45 9.79 -8.34 6.69
CA PRO A 45 8.49 -8.18 6.10
C PRO A 45 8.56 -8.03 4.57
N ALA A 46 7.60 -8.64 3.89
CA ALA A 46 7.37 -8.46 2.46
C ALA A 46 6.06 -7.72 2.22
N VAL A 47 5.79 -7.35 1.00
CA VAL A 47 4.58 -6.63 0.59
C VAL A 47 3.95 -7.30 -0.61
N ILE A 48 2.64 -7.32 -0.64
CA ILE A 48 1.84 -7.56 -1.85
C ILE A 48 0.92 -6.37 -2.08
N THR A 49 0.84 -5.92 -3.32
CA THR A 49 0.04 -4.75 -3.69
C THR A 49 -1.08 -5.12 -4.64
N GLU A 50 -2.03 -4.20 -4.81
CA GLU A 50 -3.10 -4.33 -5.81
C GLU A 50 -2.54 -4.55 -7.22
N ARG A 51 -1.39 -3.95 -7.56
CA ARG A 51 -0.70 -4.16 -8.84
C ARG A 51 -0.18 -5.59 -8.99
N ASP A 52 0.34 -6.18 -7.93
CA ASP A 52 0.79 -7.57 -7.92
C ASP A 52 -0.39 -8.52 -8.17
N LEU A 53 -1.54 -8.25 -7.54
CA LEU A 53 -2.77 -9.01 -7.77
C LEU A 53 -3.24 -8.87 -9.22
N LEU A 54 -3.22 -7.66 -9.77
CA LEU A 54 -3.60 -7.41 -11.14
C LEU A 54 -2.69 -8.15 -12.13
N ARG A 55 -1.38 -8.14 -11.89
CA ARG A 55 -0.40 -8.88 -12.71
C ARG A 55 -0.65 -10.38 -12.66
N ALA A 56 -0.91 -10.92 -11.48
CA ALA A 56 -1.19 -12.34 -11.31
C ALA A 56 -2.43 -12.76 -12.11
N VAL A 57 -3.52 -12.03 -11.98
CA VAL A 57 -4.76 -12.29 -12.72
C VAL A 57 -4.54 -12.14 -14.24
N GLY A 58 -3.83 -11.10 -14.66
CA GLY A 58 -3.49 -10.87 -16.06
C GLY A 58 -2.60 -11.96 -16.66
N ALA A 59 -1.79 -12.63 -15.85
CA ALA A 59 -0.98 -13.77 -16.24
C ALA A 59 -1.73 -15.12 -16.21
N GLY A 60 -3.01 -15.12 -15.85
CA GLY A 60 -3.83 -16.32 -15.82
C GLY A 60 -3.85 -17.06 -14.48
N ALA A 61 -3.33 -16.46 -13.42
CA ALA A 61 -3.37 -17.04 -12.08
C ALA A 61 -4.81 -17.21 -11.58
N ASP A 62 -5.08 -18.33 -10.93
CA ASP A 62 -6.33 -18.53 -10.21
C ASP A 62 -6.21 -17.96 -8.78
N PRO A 63 -6.93 -16.87 -8.46
CA PRO A 63 -6.83 -16.23 -7.15
C PRO A 63 -7.26 -17.12 -5.98
N GLU A 64 -8.06 -18.15 -6.24
CA GLU A 64 -8.51 -19.11 -5.23
C GLU A 64 -7.44 -20.15 -4.88
N GLN A 65 -6.49 -20.39 -5.79
CA GLN A 65 -5.49 -21.46 -5.66
C GLN A 65 -4.09 -20.92 -5.39
N GLU A 66 -3.73 -19.81 -6.00
CA GLU A 66 -2.39 -19.26 -5.85
C GLU A 66 -2.22 -18.50 -4.56
N ARG A 67 -1.02 -18.61 -4.00
CA ARG A 67 -0.67 -18.07 -2.70
C ARG A 67 0.05 -16.72 -2.81
N VAL A 68 -0.13 -15.91 -1.80
CA VAL A 68 0.55 -14.63 -1.64
C VAL A 68 2.07 -14.78 -1.74
N ALA A 69 2.64 -15.83 -1.17
CA ALA A 69 4.09 -16.09 -1.19
C ALA A 69 4.71 -16.12 -2.59
N ASP A 70 3.92 -16.50 -3.60
CA ASP A 70 4.39 -16.64 -4.98
C ASP A 70 4.25 -15.35 -5.81
N HIS A 71 3.67 -14.29 -5.23
CA HIS A 71 3.34 -13.04 -5.92
C HIS A 71 3.76 -11.78 -5.17
N LEU A 72 4.73 -11.89 -4.28
CA LEU A 72 5.25 -10.76 -3.51
C LEU A 72 5.87 -9.69 -4.41
N THR A 73 5.79 -8.43 -3.97
CA THR A 73 6.51 -7.34 -4.61
C THR A 73 8.02 -7.64 -4.62
N ALA A 74 8.61 -7.67 -5.82
CA ALA A 74 10.00 -8.08 -6.00
C ALA A 74 11.00 -7.07 -5.44
N GLU A 75 10.69 -5.79 -5.49
CA GLU A 75 11.56 -4.70 -5.03
C GLU A 75 10.86 -3.91 -3.93
N LEU A 76 11.32 -4.09 -2.70
CA LEU A 76 10.79 -3.37 -1.55
C LEU A 76 11.54 -2.06 -1.37
N VAL A 77 10.82 -0.95 -1.47
CA VAL A 77 11.35 0.40 -1.22
C VAL A 77 10.91 0.85 0.17
N THR A 78 11.86 1.31 0.96
CA THR A 78 11.64 1.72 2.35
C THR A 78 11.96 3.19 2.56
N ALA A 79 11.40 3.76 3.63
CA ALA A 79 11.63 5.12 4.06
C ALA A 79 11.89 5.16 5.57
N TRP A 80 12.53 6.22 6.03
CA TRP A 80 12.62 6.52 7.46
C TRP A 80 11.50 7.50 7.87
N PRO A 81 10.93 7.35 9.07
CA PRO A 81 9.85 8.21 9.53
C PRO A 81 10.18 9.71 9.57
N ASP A 82 11.45 10.03 9.80
CA ASP A 82 11.94 11.40 9.91
C ASP A 82 12.30 12.06 8.56
N TRP A 83 12.22 11.31 7.45
CA TRP A 83 12.49 11.88 6.13
C TRP A 83 11.45 12.94 5.75
N PRO A 84 11.86 13.99 5.01
CA PRO A 84 10.92 14.85 4.32
C PRO A 84 10.00 14.03 3.41
N ILE A 85 8.72 14.31 3.45
CA ILE A 85 7.71 13.53 2.70
C ILE A 85 7.96 13.59 1.18
N GLU A 86 8.53 14.68 0.69
CA GLU A 86 8.90 14.87 -0.71
C GLU A 86 9.97 13.87 -1.16
N ARG A 87 10.83 13.43 -0.23
CA ARG A 87 11.82 12.38 -0.52
C ARG A 87 11.14 11.06 -0.80
N ALA A 88 10.17 10.68 0.02
CA ALA A 88 9.37 9.47 -0.19
C ALA A 88 8.56 9.56 -1.49
N ALA A 89 7.96 10.72 -1.77
CA ALA A 89 7.23 10.95 -3.02
C ALA A 89 8.14 10.77 -4.26
N ARG A 90 9.35 11.31 -4.24
CA ARG A 90 10.31 11.12 -5.33
C ARG A 90 10.72 9.66 -5.52
N LEU A 91 10.88 8.90 -4.42
CA LEU A 91 11.13 7.46 -4.51
C LEU A 91 9.98 6.71 -5.15
N MET A 92 8.74 7.03 -4.78
CA MET A 92 7.57 6.42 -5.40
C MET A 92 7.52 6.66 -6.90
N LEU A 93 7.80 7.89 -7.34
CA LEU A 93 7.86 8.23 -8.76
C LEU A 93 9.01 7.50 -9.47
N LYS A 94 10.20 7.52 -8.88
CA LYS A 94 11.40 6.88 -9.46
C LYS A 94 11.21 5.38 -9.68
N HIS A 95 10.60 4.70 -8.72
CA HIS A 95 10.38 3.25 -8.77
C HIS A 95 9.01 2.85 -9.33
N ASN A 96 8.19 3.83 -9.74
CA ASN A 96 6.83 3.61 -10.23
C ASN A 96 5.98 2.77 -9.26
N ILE A 97 6.06 3.11 -7.97
CA ILE A 97 5.33 2.47 -6.88
C ILE A 97 4.46 3.49 -6.16
N ARG A 98 3.47 3.01 -5.41
CA ARG A 98 2.51 3.86 -4.69
C ARG A 98 2.58 3.72 -3.18
N HIS A 99 3.42 2.82 -2.70
CA HIS A 99 3.56 2.52 -1.28
C HIS A 99 5.03 2.35 -0.92
N VAL A 100 5.41 2.85 0.24
CA VAL A 100 6.70 2.57 0.87
C VAL A 100 6.48 2.15 2.31
N LEU A 101 7.28 1.21 2.78
CA LEU A 101 7.28 0.83 4.19
C LEU A 101 8.19 1.76 4.98
N ALA A 102 7.72 2.22 6.13
CA ALA A 102 8.51 3.02 7.04
C ALA A 102 9.13 2.14 8.13
N PHE A 103 10.45 2.17 8.21
CA PHE A 103 11.23 1.47 9.22
C PHE A 103 12.01 2.46 10.07
N ASP A 104 12.17 2.13 11.33
CA ASP A 104 13.11 2.78 12.25
C ASP A 104 14.00 1.75 12.93
N GLY A 105 14.73 2.15 13.98
CA GLY A 105 15.59 1.24 14.73
C GLY A 105 14.87 0.12 15.49
N THR A 106 13.53 0.17 15.57
CA THR A 106 12.70 -0.85 16.23
C THR A 106 12.03 -1.82 15.23
N GLY A 107 12.05 -1.49 13.92
CA GLY A 107 11.46 -2.31 12.88
C GLY A 107 10.45 -1.55 12.02
N LEU A 108 9.46 -2.27 11.51
CA LEU A 108 8.39 -1.70 10.69
C LEU A 108 7.42 -0.88 11.57
N VAL A 109 7.34 0.42 11.29
CA VAL A 109 6.52 1.36 12.08
C VAL A 109 5.32 1.92 11.32
N GLY A 110 5.26 1.74 10.01
CA GLY A 110 4.11 2.20 9.25
C GLY A 110 4.24 1.97 7.74
N ILE A 111 3.23 2.40 7.03
CA ILE A 111 3.16 2.40 5.58
C ILE A 111 2.73 3.79 5.10
N LEU A 112 3.39 4.30 4.09
CA LEU A 112 3.03 5.55 3.45
C LEU A 112 2.60 5.25 2.01
N SER A 113 1.38 5.66 1.67
CA SER A 113 0.86 5.59 0.31
C SER A 113 0.90 6.95 -0.37
N MET A 114 0.85 6.96 -1.70
CA MET A 114 0.67 8.21 -2.45
C MET A 114 -0.63 8.92 -2.08
N ARG A 115 -1.67 8.17 -1.74
CA ARG A 115 -2.92 8.73 -1.23
C ARG A 115 -2.74 9.47 0.09
N ASP A 116 -1.90 8.95 0.99
CA ASP A 116 -1.60 9.60 2.26
C ASP A 116 -0.87 10.93 2.04
N ILE A 117 0.06 10.96 1.09
CA ILE A 117 0.78 12.18 0.69
C ILE A 117 -0.20 13.24 0.17
N LEU A 118 -1.10 12.85 -0.71
CA LEU A 118 -2.12 13.77 -1.25
C LEU A 118 -3.09 14.24 -0.18
N ARG A 119 -3.53 13.33 0.69
CA ARG A 119 -4.45 13.65 1.81
C ARG A 119 -3.80 14.61 2.80
N ALA A 120 -2.53 14.48 3.04
CA ALA A 120 -1.77 15.37 3.91
C ALA A 120 -1.54 16.77 3.29
N GLY A 121 -1.90 16.96 2.01
CA GLY A 121 -1.71 18.23 1.29
C GLY A 121 -0.26 18.53 0.95
N ALA A 122 0.63 17.57 1.06
CA ALA A 122 2.07 17.78 0.87
C ALA A 122 2.46 18.20 -0.55
N LEU A 123 1.60 17.91 -1.54
CA LEU A 123 1.84 18.22 -2.95
C LEU A 123 0.79 19.18 -3.54
N VAL A 124 -0.17 19.63 -2.74
CA VAL A 124 -1.22 20.55 -3.18
C VAL A 124 -1.14 21.78 -2.28
N PRO A 125 -1.00 22.99 -2.82
CA PRO A 125 -1.11 24.21 -2.04
C PRO A 125 -2.41 24.24 -1.25
N ALA A 126 -2.37 24.72 -0.03
CA ALA A 126 -3.51 24.67 0.90
C ALA A 126 -4.76 25.41 0.38
N ASP A 127 -4.55 26.40 -0.47
CA ASP A 127 -5.59 27.19 -1.14
C ASP A 127 -6.21 26.49 -2.36
N GLU A 128 -5.54 25.46 -2.90
CA GLU A 128 -6.04 24.66 -4.03
C GLU A 128 -6.60 23.30 -3.59
N ALA A 129 -6.47 22.93 -2.34
CA ALA A 129 -6.98 21.69 -1.82
C ALA A 129 -8.52 21.67 -1.93
N PRO A 130 -9.11 20.73 -2.69
CA PRO A 130 -10.57 20.64 -2.74
C PRO A 130 -11.11 20.37 -1.34
N PRO A 131 -12.26 20.95 -0.98
CA PRO A 131 -12.90 20.67 0.30
C PRO A 131 -13.10 19.16 0.43
N ALA A 132 -12.83 18.63 1.62
CA ALA A 132 -13.00 17.21 1.91
C ALA A 132 -14.44 16.80 1.58
N LYS A 133 -14.65 16.28 0.37
CA LYS A 133 -15.94 15.70 0.01
C LYS A 133 -16.07 14.41 0.81
N LYS A 134 -17.04 14.39 1.71
CA LYS A 134 -17.67 13.13 2.09
C LYS A 134 -18.21 12.53 0.80
N ALA A 135 -17.49 11.55 0.24
CA ALA A 135 -17.98 10.79 -0.88
C ALA A 135 -19.15 9.95 -0.37
N ALA A 136 -20.36 10.44 -0.58
CA ALA A 136 -21.49 9.56 -0.67
C ALA A 136 -21.28 8.78 -1.98
N VAL A 137 -20.93 7.51 -1.89
CA VAL A 137 -21.03 6.59 -3.00
C VAL A 137 -22.52 6.49 -3.33
N PRO A 138 -22.98 6.89 -4.54
CA PRO A 138 -24.37 6.69 -4.90
C PRO A 138 -24.67 5.20 -4.79
N SER A 139 -25.69 4.87 -4.01
CA SER A 139 -26.20 3.51 -3.95
C SER A 139 -26.66 3.12 -5.36
N GLY A 140 -25.94 2.21 -6.03
CA GLY A 140 -26.32 1.65 -7.32
C GLY A 140 -25.31 1.74 -8.45
N GLU A 141 -24.19 2.43 -8.32
CA GLU A 141 -23.08 2.28 -9.27
C GLU A 141 -22.08 1.28 -8.74
N THR A 142 -22.06 0.11 -9.32
CA THR A 142 -20.91 -0.76 -9.30
C THR A 142 -19.76 0.02 -9.93
N ALA A 143 -18.82 0.48 -9.15
CA ALA A 143 -17.55 0.99 -9.65
C ALA A 143 -16.88 -0.17 -10.40
N SER A 144 -17.11 -0.25 -11.72
CA SER A 144 -16.26 -1.01 -12.60
C SER A 144 -14.96 -0.25 -12.73
N VAL A 145 -13.89 -0.87 -12.27
CA VAL A 145 -12.46 -0.54 -12.23
C VAL A 145 -11.96 -0.06 -10.91
#